data_d99a38cc7e80eddb11bd18e75a455361
#
_entry.id   d99a38cc7e80eddb11bd18e75a455361
#
_cell.length_a   1.000
_cell.length_b   1.000
_cell.length_c   1.000
_cell.angle_alpha   90.00
_cell.angle_beta   90.00
_cell.angle_gamma   90.00
#
_symmetry.space_group_name_H-M   'P 1'
#
loop_
_entity.id
_entity.type
_entity.pdbx_description
1 polymer ?
#
loop_
_entity_poly.entity_id
_entity_poly.type
_entity_poly.pdbx_seq_one_letter_code
_entity_poly.pdbx_strand_id
1 'polypeptide(L)'
;DLAPMPDLGSYMSIEAWDPQWEEPALRAANRLNESEWGRPPLTQEQWMQGRTAFAPEWSFVAVDRTGDRPRVAGFLLASRYEQDWAALGWCEGYIDQLGVLSAWRETRVADALILASMWAQKRDGMDRSGTGVGSANHTGVLAVYDSLGFRTVGQTRLYAIEV
;
A
#
# COMPACT_ATOMS: atom_id res chain seq x y z
N ASP A 1 8.35 8.95 17.06
CA ASP A 1 7.11 8.19 17.34
C ASP A 1 6.16 8.31 16.16
N LEU A 2 5.46 7.19 15.86
CA LEU A 2 4.45 7.19 14.80
C LEU A 2 3.21 7.96 15.23
N ALA A 3 2.54 8.60 14.26
CA ALA A 3 1.26 9.26 14.50
C ALA A 3 0.18 8.25 14.94
N PRO A 4 -0.83 8.66 15.71
CA PRO A 4 -1.96 7.82 16.04
C PRO A 4 -2.80 7.51 14.81
N MET A 5 -3.53 6.40 14.86
CA MET A 5 -4.49 6.03 13.82
C MET A 5 -5.56 7.12 13.68
N PRO A 6 -5.88 7.57 12.46
CA PRO A 6 -6.96 8.52 12.24
C PRO A 6 -8.32 7.90 12.51
N ASP A 7 -9.26 8.71 12.97
CA ASP A 7 -10.67 8.33 13.04
C ASP A 7 -11.27 8.32 11.62
N LEU A 8 -11.78 7.19 11.20
CA LEU A 8 -12.42 6.98 9.91
C LEU A 8 -13.96 6.94 10.00
N GLY A 9 -14.51 7.15 11.20
CA GLY A 9 -15.94 7.01 11.45
C GLY A 9 -16.39 5.55 11.65
N SER A 10 -17.69 5.36 11.90
CA SER A 10 -18.24 4.08 12.36
C SER A 10 -18.34 3.01 11.27
N TYR A 11 -18.34 3.40 10.00
CA TYR A 11 -18.58 2.49 8.87
C TYR A 11 -17.32 2.10 8.10
N MET A 12 -16.18 2.72 8.41
CA MET A 12 -14.90 2.43 7.79
C MET A 12 -13.97 1.74 8.78
N SER A 13 -13.38 0.63 8.39
CA SER A 13 -12.38 -0.07 9.20
C SER A 13 -11.13 -0.41 8.40
N ILE A 14 -9.99 -0.44 9.09
CA ILE A 14 -8.75 -1.00 8.56
C ILE A 14 -8.62 -2.41 9.10
N GLU A 15 -8.57 -3.38 8.20
CA GLU A 15 -8.53 -4.79 8.54
C GLU A 15 -7.22 -5.42 8.06
N ALA A 16 -6.70 -6.33 8.88
CA ALA A 16 -5.54 -7.12 8.52
C ALA A 16 -5.82 -7.96 7.26
N TRP A 17 -4.77 -8.18 6.49
CA TRP A 17 -4.85 -9.02 5.31
C TRP A 17 -5.29 -10.44 5.66
N ASP A 18 -6.22 -10.94 4.88
CA ASP A 18 -6.76 -12.30 4.95
C ASP A 18 -7.04 -12.78 3.52
N PRO A 19 -6.96 -14.09 3.21
CA PRO A 19 -7.24 -14.60 1.87
C PRO A 19 -8.58 -14.19 1.27
N GLN A 20 -9.59 -13.92 2.08
CA GLN A 20 -10.89 -13.42 1.61
C GLN A 20 -10.79 -12.08 0.88
N TRP A 21 -9.74 -11.30 1.16
CA TRP A 21 -9.52 -9.97 0.56
C TRP A 21 -8.78 -10.02 -0.78
N GLU A 22 -8.24 -11.18 -1.20
CA GLU A 22 -7.47 -11.28 -2.46
C GLU A 22 -8.27 -10.81 -3.67
N GLU A 23 -9.45 -11.39 -3.88
CA GLU A 23 -10.28 -11.02 -5.03
C GLU A 23 -10.87 -9.61 -4.93
N PRO A 24 -11.41 -9.14 -3.79
CA PRO A 24 -11.86 -7.76 -3.65
C PRO A 24 -10.75 -6.73 -3.85
N ALA A 25 -9.55 -6.98 -3.36
CA ALA A 25 -8.40 -6.09 -3.55
C ALA A 25 -7.93 -6.08 -5.01
N LEU A 26 -7.88 -7.22 -5.68
CA LEU A 26 -7.60 -7.30 -7.11
C LEU A 26 -8.60 -6.49 -7.94
N ARG A 27 -9.89 -6.61 -7.64
CA ARG A 27 -10.92 -5.78 -8.32
C ARG A 27 -10.69 -4.28 -8.09
N ALA A 28 -10.31 -3.88 -6.87
CA ALA A 28 -9.99 -2.49 -6.58
C ALA A 28 -8.72 -2.04 -7.35
N ALA A 29 -7.67 -2.85 -7.37
CA ALA A 29 -6.45 -2.58 -8.13
C ALA A 29 -6.73 -2.45 -9.63
N ASN A 30 -7.55 -3.32 -10.19
CA ASN A 30 -7.92 -3.26 -11.60
C ASN A 30 -8.73 -2.01 -11.96
N ARG A 31 -9.60 -1.56 -11.06
CA ARG A 31 -10.27 -0.25 -11.25
C ARG A 31 -9.27 0.90 -11.32
N LEU A 32 -8.26 0.91 -10.45
CA LEU A 32 -7.22 1.93 -10.46
C LEU A 32 -6.33 1.82 -11.71
N ASN A 33 -6.01 0.61 -12.14
CA ASN A 33 -5.26 0.37 -13.38
C ASN A 33 -5.96 0.99 -14.59
N GLU A 34 -7.25 0.71 -14.75
CA GLU A 34 -8.04 1.17 -15.89
C GLU A 34 -8.32 2.68 -15.85
N SER A 35 -8.74 3.20 -14.68
CA SER A 35 -9.22 4.58 -14.57
C SER A 35 -8.13 5.63 -14.36
N GLU A 36 -7.00 5.25 -13.75
CA GLU A 36 -6.03 6.22 -13.26
C GLU A 36 -4.59 5.93 -13.69
N TRP A 37 -4.22 4.67 -13.76
CA TRP A 37 -2.84 4.30 -14.05
C TRP A 37 -2.60 3.96 -15.53
N GLY A 38 -3.67 3.92 -16.33
CA GLY A 38 -3.60 3.62 -17.77
C GLY A 38 -3.00 2.25 -18.07
N ARG A 39 -3.23 1.28 -17.18
CA ARG A 39 -2.71 -0.07 -17.27
C ARG A 39 -3.84 -1.06 -17.55
N PRO A 40 -3.57 -2.15 -18.26
CA PRO A 40 -4.56 -3.21 -18.41
C PRO A 40 -4.87 -3.88 -17.06
N PRO A 41 -6.07 -4.45 -16.92
CA PRO A 41 -6.42 -5.21 -15.73
C PRO A 41 -5.53 -6.45 -15.59
N LEU A 42 -5.17 -6.77 -14.34
CA LEU A 42 -4.39 -7.95 -14.00
C LEU A 42 -5.29 -9.17 -13.86
N THR A 43 -4.79 -10.31 -14.30
CA THR A 43 -5.36 -11.61 -13.90
C THR A 43 -4.99 -11.94 -12.47
N GLN A 44 -5.67 -12.92 -11.87
CA GLN A 44 -5.31 -13.39 -10.53
C GLN A 44 -3.86 -13.92 -10.47
N GLU A 45 -3.42 -14.62 -11.49
CA GLU A 45 -2.05 -15.11 -11.58
C GLU A 45 -1.03 -13.96 -11.61
N GLN A 46 -1.26 -12.94 -12.43
CA GLN A 46 -0.41 -11.75 -12.49
C GLN A 46 -0.41 -10.96 -11.17
N TRP A 47 -1.56 -10.87 -10.51
CA TRP A 47 -1.70 -10.23 -9.21
C TRP A 47 -0.90 -10.94 -8.12
N MET A 48 -0.86 -12.29 -8.16
CA MET A 48 -0.09 -13.11 -7.22
C MET A 48 1.39 -13.24 -7.59
N GLN A 49 1.77 -12.88 -8.81
CA GLN A 49 3.13 -13.01 -9.30
C GLN A 49 4.10 -12.12 -8.53
N GLY A 50 5.28 -12.68 -8.22
CA GLY A 50 6.35 -11.92 -7.55
C GLY A 50 6.18 -11.71 -6.05
N ARG A 51 5.20 -12.34 -5.41
CA ARG A 51 4.95 -12.21 -3.96
C ARG A 51 5.82 -13.12 -3.09
N THR A 52 7.09 -13.35 -3.46
CA THR A 52 8.00 -14.22 -2.69
C THR A 52 8.35 -13.66 -1.30
N ALA A 53 8.32 -12.35 -1.15
CA ALA A 53 8.60 -11.64 0.10
C ALA A 53 7.35 -11.01 0.74
N PHE A 54 6.16 -11.34 0.24
CA PHE A 54 4.90 -10.77 0.72
C PHE A 54 4.72 -11.01 2.23
N ALA A 55 4.38 -9.93 2.94
CA ALA A 55 4.15 -9.92 4.38
C ALA A 55 2.67 -9.62 4.66
N PRO A 56 1.79 -10.64 4.75
CA PRO A 56 0.38 -10.44 5.05
C PRO A 56 0.17 -9.76 6.41
N GLU A 57 1.06 -9.99 7.38
CA GLU A 57 1.04 -9.38 8.71
C GLU A 57 1.25 -7.86 8.69
N TRP A 58 1.79 -7.30 7.61
CA TRP A 58 2.00 -5.87 7.40
C TRP A 58 1.09 -5.27 6.33
N SER A 59 0.20 -6.09 5.78
CA SER A 59 -0.71 -5.72 4.70
C SER A 59 -2.13 -5.55 5.23
N PHE A 60 -2.87 -4.60 4.65
CA PHE A 60 -4.18 -4.20 5.17
C PHE A 60 -5.14 -3.83 4.04
N VAL A 61 -6.42 -3.91 4.35
CA VAL A 61 -7.49 -3.38 3.52
C VAL A 61 -8.34 -2.38 4.30
N ALA A 62 -8.82 -1.36 3.61
CA ALA A 62 -9.85 -0.46 4.13
C ALA A 62 -11.20 -0.94 3.64
N VAL A 63 -12.12 -1.19 4.57
CA VAL A 63 -13.43 -1.75 4.29
C VAL A 63 -14.52 -0.78 4.67
N ASP A 64 -15.34 -0.40 3.69
CA ASP A 64 -16.53 0.43 3.86
C ASP A 64 -17.77 -0.47 4.03
N ARG A 65 -18.47 -0.27 5.15
CA ARG A 65 -19.72 -0.97 5.50
C ARG A 65 -20.94 -0.07 5.52
N THR A 66 -20.91 1.04 4.79
CA THR A 66 -22.05 1.97 4.70
C THR A 66 -23.25 1.34 3.98
N GLY A 67 -23.02 0.44 3.01
CA GLY A 67 -24.06 -0.25 2.26
C GLY A 67 -24.36 -1.67 2.77
N ASP A 68 -25.25 -2.37 2.07
CA ASP A 68 -25.65 -3.73 2.42
C ASP A 68 -24.53 -4.78 2.31
N ARG A 69 -23.49 -4.47 1.56
CA ARG A 69 -22.32 -5.34 1.38
C ARG A 69 -21.03 -4.57 1.64
N PRO A 70 -20.06 -5.19 2.32
CA PRO A 70 -18.74 -4.61 2.51
C PRO A 70 -18.07 -4.32 1.16
N ARG A 71 -17.43 -3.16 1.03
CA ARG A 71 -16.67 -2.75 -0.16
C ARG A 71 -15.24 -2.43 0.22
N VAL A 72 -14.28 -2.89 -0.58
CA VAL A 72 -12.90 -2.47 -0.43
C VAL A 72 -12.76 -1.04 -0.95
N ALA A 73 -12.44 -0.12 -0.04
CA ALA A 73 -12.17 1.29 -0.32
C ALA A 73 -10.72 1.54 -0.73
N GLY A 74 -9.82 0.69 -0.23
CA GLY A 74 -8.40 0.74 -0.52
C GLY A 74 -7.67 -0.48 0.04
N PHE A 75 -6.43 -0.62 -0.35
CA PHE A 75 -5.56 -1.71 0.09
C PHE A 75 -4.10 -1.24 0.18
N LEU A 76 -3.34 -1.92 1.01
CA LEU A 76 -1.90 -1.76 1.11
C LEU A 76 -1.26 -3.15 1.20
N LEU A 77 -0.31 -3.42 0.32
CA LEU A 77 0.51 -4.63 0.32
C LEU A 77 1.94 -4.28 0.70
N ALA A 78 2.48 -5.04 1.63
CA ALA A 78 3.85 -4.88 2.11
C ALA A 78 4.64 -6.17 1.97
N SER A 79 5.95 -6.05 1.94
CA SER A 79 6.90 -7.16 1.81
C SER A 79 8.04 -7.04 2.78
N ARG A 80 8.64 -8.20 3.07
CA ARG A 80 9.82 -8.39 3.93
C ARG A 80 11.01 -8.82 3.05
N TYR A 81 11.75 -7.85 2.54
CA TYR A 81 12.94 -8.11 1.70
C TYR A 81 14.20 -8.31 2.57
N GLU A 82 14.22 -9.38 3.36
CA GLU A 82 15.30 -9.66 4.34
C GLU A 82 16.70 -9.72 3.70
N GLN A 83 16.77 -10.17 2.44
CA GLN A 83 18.02 -10.25 1.70
C GLN A 83 18.69 -8.88 1.50
N ASP A 84 17.95 -7.80 1.57
CA ASP A 84 18.45 -6.44 1.34
C ASP A 84 18.96 -5.79 2.64
N TRP A 85 18.57 -6.28 3.82
CA TRP A 85 18.85 -5.64 5.10
C TRP A 85 20.34 -5.52 5.41
N ALA A 86 21.12 -6.54 5.06
CA ALA A 86 22.58 -6.51 5.26
C ALA A 86 23.25 -5.38 4.45
N ALA A 87 22.77 -5.14 3.23
CA ALA A 87 23.28 -4.07 2.37
C ALA A 87 22.76 -2.69 2.81
N LEU A 88 21.54 -2.62 3.33
CA LEU A 88 20.93 -1.38 3.84
C LEU A 88 21.55 -0.95 5.17
N GLY A 89 21.94 -1.90 6.03
CA GLY A 89 22.43 -1.64 7.38
C GLY A 89 21.32 -1.46 8.43
N TRP A 90 20.08 -1.81 8.10
CA TRP A 90 18.91 -1.80 9.00
C TRP A 90 17.86 -2.80 8.52
N CYS A 91 16.91 -3.14 9.42
CA CYS A 91 15.74 -3.94 9.09
C CYS A 91 14.61 -3.02 8.59
N GLU A 92 14.13 -3.28 7.37
CA GLU A 92 13.11 -2.46 6.73
C GLU A 92 11.90 -3.29 6.33
N GLY A 93 10.69 -2.80 6.67
CA GLY A 93 9.47 -3.22 6.04
C GLY A 93 9.21 -2.38 4.79
N TYR A 94 8.76 -2.98 3.69
CA TYR A 94 8.59 -2.29 2.43
C TYR A 94 7.13 -2.29 1.98
N ILE A 95 6.59 -1.11 1.69
CA ILE A 95 5.25 -0.96 1.12
C ILE A 95 5.37 -1.03 -0.40
N ASP A 96 4.89 -2.14 -0.98
CA ASP A 96 4.96 -2.37 -2.43
C ASP A 96 3.84 -1.67 -3.19
N GLN A 97 2.62 -1.69 -2.63
CA GLN A 97 1.45 -1.14 -3.29
C GLN A 97 0.55 -0.45 -2.28
N LEU A 98 0.05 0.69 -2.67
CA LEU A 98 -1.02 1.40 -1.99
C LEU A 98 -2.04 1.84 -3.04
N GLY A 99 -3.28 1.48 -2.86
CA GLY A 99 -4.37 1.92 -3.73
C GLY A 99 -5.58 2.36 -2.91
N VAL A 100 -6.11 3.54 -3.21
CA VAL A 100 -7.37 4.04 -2.66
C VAL A 100 -8.28 4.44 -3.81
N LEU A 101 -9.46 3.86 -3.87
CA LEU A 101 -10.44 4.15 -4.90
C LEU A 101 -10.91 5.61 -4.80
N SER A 102 -11.23 6.22 -5.95
CA SER A 102 -11.54 7.65 -6.07
C SER A 102 -12.63 8.14 -5.12
N ALA A 103 -13.66 7.32 -4.88
CA ALA A 103 -14.76 7.67 -3.97
C ALA A 103 -14.31 7.90 -2.51
N TRP A 104 -13.14 7.40 -2.11
CA TRP A 104 -12.59 7.53 -0.75
C TRP A 104 -11.27 8.31 -0.69
N ARG A 105 -10.84 8.91 -1.80
CA ARG A 105 -9.53 9.55 -1.92
C ARG A 105 -9.34 10.76 -1.01
N GLU A 106 -10.37 11.57 -0.84
CA GLU A 106 -10.33 12.76 0.02
C GLU A 106 -10.62 12.44 1.49
N THR A 107 -10.64 11.16 1.84
CA THR A 107 -10.73 10.68 3.21
C THR A 107 -9.33 10.36 3.75
N ARG A 108 -9.23 10.03 5.03
CA ARG A 108 -7.95 9.64 5.64
C ARG A 108 -7.63 8.14 5.51
N VAL A 109 -8.21 7.47 4.52
CA VAL A 109 -8.03 6.03 4.30
C VAL A 109 -6.58 5.71 3.94
N ALA A 110 -5.93 6.51 3.10
CA ALA A 110 -4.51 6.30 2.76
C ALA A 110 -3.62 6.42 3.99
N ASP A 111 -3.79 7.49 4.79
CA ASP A 111 -3.07 7.67 6.06
C ASP A 111 -3.23 6.45 6.97
N ALA A 112 -4.46 5.97 7.12
CA ALA A 112 -4.79 4.87 8.00
C ALA A 112 -4.15 3.55 7.55
N LEU A 113 -4.17 3.25 6.25
CA LEU A 113 -3.51 2.07 5.68
C LEU A 113 -2.00 2.10 5.90
N ILE A 114 -1.35 3.23 5.60
CA ILE A 114 0.09 3.39 5.80
C ILE A 114 0.45 3.25 7.29
N LEU A 115 -0.27 3.93 8.17
CA LEU A 115 -0.02 3.89 9.61
C LEU A 115 -0.25 2.49 10.19
N ALA A 116 -1.29 1.76 9.75
CA ALA A 116 -1.52 0.38 10.17
C ALA A 116 -0.32 -0.51 9.83
N SER A 117 0.19 -0.40 8.59
CA SER A 117 1.39 -1.13 8.17
C SER A 117 2.63 -0.72 8.97
N MET A 118 2.88 0.57 9.16
CA MET A 118 4.01 1.06 9.94
C MET A 118 3.97 0.60 11.41
N TRP A 119 2.79 0.61 12.04
CA TRP A 119 2.62 0.10 13.40
C TRP A 119 2.87 -1.41 13.49
N ALA A 120 2.42 -2.17 12.49
CA ALA A 120 2.69 -3.61 12.42
C ALA A 120 4.18 -3.90 12.24
N GLN A 121 4.85 -3.21 11.32
CA GLN A 121 6.29 -3.30 11.09
C GLN A 121 7.10 -2.93 12.35
N LYS A 122 6.72 -1.83 13.02
CA LYS A 122 7.36 -1.42 14.29
C LYS A 122 7.20 -2.46 15.38
N ARG A 123 6.02 -3.03 15.54
CA ARG A 123 5.77 -4.12 16.50
C ARG A 123 6.65 -5.34 16.24
N ASP A 124 6.92 -5.63 14.96
CA ASP A 124 7.76 -6.75 14.54
C ASP A 124 9.27 -6.40 14.52
N GLY A 125 9.65 -5.22 15.05
CA GLY A 125 11.03 -4.83 15.26
C GLY A 125 11.73 -4.22 14.04
N MET A 126 10.98 -3.73 13.05
CA MET A 126 11.59 -3.02 11.93
C MET A 126 12.08 -1.64 12.36
N ASP A 127 13.26 -1.26 11.89
CA ASP A 127 13.87 0.04 12.14
C ASP A 127 13.26 1.13 11.27
N ARG A 128 12.82 0.76 10.05
CA ARG A 128 12.29 1.67 9.04
C ARG A 128 11.14 1.05 8.25
N SER A 129 10.35 1.94 7.66
CA SER A 129 9.35 1.62 6.64
C SER A 129 9.73 2.34 5.35
N GLY A 130 9.91 1.60 4.27
CA GLY A 130 10.26 2.12 2.96
C GLY A 130 9.15 1.95 1.93
N THR A 131 9.22 2.73 0.87
CA THR A 131 8.36 2.60 -0.30
C THR A 131 9.02 3.23 -1.52
N GLY A 132 8.64 2.78 -2.71
CA GLY A 132 8.98 3.42 -3.98
C GLY A 132 7.75 4.09 -4.58
N VAL A 133 7.87 5.36 -4.95
CA VAL A 133 6.78 6.11 -5.58
C VAL A 133 7.26 6.70 -6.90
N GLY A 134 6.47 6.52 -7.97
CA GLY A 134 6.77 7.13 -9.26
C GLY A 134 6.66 8.66 -9.20
N SER A 135 7.64 9.36 -9.77
CA SER A 135 7.67 10.84 -9.82
C SER A 135 6.49 11.45 -10.59
N ALA A 136 5.85 10.68 -11.47
CA ALA A 136 4.66 11.09 -12.23
C ALA A 136 3.35 10.72 -11.53
N ASN A 137 3.37 10.49 -10.22
CA ASN A 137 2.19 10.10 -9.47
C ASN A 137 1.21 11.27 -9.32
N HIS A 138 0.11 11.21 -10.07
CA HIS A 138 -0.95 12.23 -10.07
C HIS A 138 -1.95 12.09 -8.92
N THR A 139 -1.82 11.07 -8.07
CA THR A 139 -2.82 10.75 -7.02
C THR A 139 -2.59 11.48 -5.70
N GLY A 140 -1.56 12.32 -5.59
CA GLY A 140 -1.22 13.03 -4.35
C GLY A 140 -0.63 12.17 -3.24
N VAL A 141 -0.29 10.89 -3.52
CA VAL A 141 0.24 9.97 -2.52
C VAL A 141 1.59 10.43 -1.94
N LEU A 142 2.39 11.16 -2.69
CA LEU A 142 3.64 11.75 -2.19
C LEU A 142 3.38 12.66 -1.00
N ALA A 143 2.37 13.54 -1.10
CA ALA A 143 2.00 14.44 0.00
C ALA A 143 1.53 13.66 1.24
N VAL A 144 0.87 12.52 1.07
CA VAL A 144 0.49 11.65 2.18
C VAL A 144 1.73 11.08 2.86
N TYR A 145 2.69 10.53 2.11
CA TYR A 145 3.94 10.01 2.68
C TYR A 145 4.73 11.11 3.40
N ASP A 146 4.87 12.29 2.79
CA ASP A 146 5.55 13.45 3.41
C ASP A 146 4.88 13.85 4.73
N SER A 147 3.55 13.91 4.76
CA SER A 147 2.78 14.24 5.97
C SER A 147 2.95 13.24 7.11
N LEU A 148 3.24 11.99 6.79
CA LEU A 148 3.51 10.91 7.74
C LEU A 148 5.00 10.81 8.15
N GLY A 149 5.84 11.71 7.65
CA GLY A 149 7.25 11.81 8.01
C GLY A 149 8.21 10.99 7.15
N PHE A 150 7.74 10.43 6.03
CA PHE A 150 8.64 9.83 5.05
C PHE A 150 9.54 10.89 4.41
N ARG A 151 10.75 10.50 4.07
CA ARG A 151 11.72 11.37 3.41
C ARG A 151 12.33 10.65 2.21
N THR A 152 12.57 11.38 1.14
CA THR A 152 13.29 10.84 -0.03
C THR A 152 14.72 10.49 0.37
N VAL A 153 15.08 9.21 0.20
CA VAL A 153 16.42 8.68 0.48
C VAL A 153 17.19 8.34 -0.80
N GLY A 154 16.51 8.32 -1.95
CA GLY A 154 17.12 8.00 -3.22
C GLY A 154 16.15 8.20 -4.38
N GLN A 155 16.68 8.19 -5.59
CA GLN A 155 15.91 8.24 -6.84
C GLN A 155 16.47 7.23 -7.83
N THR A 156 15.57 6.53 -8.53
CA THR A 156 15.93 5.57 -9.59
C THR A 156 15.46 6.10 -10.95
N ARG A 157 16.31 5.97 -11.95
CA ARG A 157 15.95 6.27 -13.35
C ARG A 157 15.98 4.98 -14.16
N LEU A 158 14.94 4.77 -14.95
CA LEU A 158 14.87 3.67 -15.90
C LEU A 158 15.26 4.17 -17.27
N TYR A 159 16.08 3.40 -17.96
CA TYR A 159 16.50 3.67 -19.34
C TYR A 159 16.11 2.49 -20.21
N ALA A 160 15.62 2.76 -21.41
CA ALA A 160 15.33 1.76 -22.43
C ALA A 160 15.81 2.25 -23.81
N ILE A 161 16.21 1.33 -24.68
CA ILE A 161 16.49 1.58 -26.09
C ILE A 161 15.79 0.49 -26.90
N GLU A 162 15.15 0.89 -27.98
CA GLU A 162 14.62 -0.05 -28.97
C GLU A 162 15.76 -0.65 -29.79
N VAL A 163 15.73 -1.98 -30.01
CA VAL A 163 16.73 -2.74 -30.74
C VAL A 163 16.09 -3.51 -31.89
#